data_478a94d7a72cbe0971eb6baf7e1fb0fe
#
_entry.id   478a94d7a72cbe0971eb6baf7e1fb0fe
#
_cell.length_a   1.000
_cell.length_b   1.000
_cell.length_c   1.000
_cell.angle_alpha   90.00
_cell.angle_beta   90.00
_cell.angle_gamma   90.00
#
_symmetry.space_group_name_H-M   'P 1'
#
loop_
_entity.id
_entity.type
_entity.pdbx_description
1 polymer ?
#
loop_
_entity_poly.entity_id
_entity_poly.type
_entity_poly.pdbx_seq_one_letter_code
_entity_poly.pdbx_strand_id
1 'polypeptide(L)'
;MNKTIYLIFDYGHGNNCPGKCAPDKSFHEWKFNREIGMEVARRLRAHGYTVIEIWPHDHEPLSTPGVMCSKTQLNAALNWRWKEVNKICAKYGTKNCICVSFHANAAGGDGQWHNATGFCSMVGMKASANSKRLAKCIYDEAAKRGLQGDRSVPPGHCWPQSLAMCDRTACPAVLTESLFYDSKDDLAILKSPEGKERIVQAHVEGIVNYIKTS
;
A
#
# COMPACT_ATOMS: atom_id res chain seq x y z
N MET A 1 -4.46 6.88 29.92
CA MET A 1 -3.34 6.19 29.20
C MET A 1 -3.62 6.28 27.73
N ASN A 2 -2.71 6.87 26.93
CA ASN A 2 -2.87 6.90 25.49
C ASN A 2 -2.78 5.46 24.96
N LYS A 3 -3.77 5.04 24.18
CA LYS A 3 -3.86 3.72 23.59
C LYS A 3 -2.75 3.56 22.53
N THR A 4 -1.89 2.59 22.69
CA THR A 4 -0.85 2.29 21.70
C THR A 4 -1.49 1.72 20.44
N ILE A 5 -1.26 2.35 19.29
CA ILE A 5 -1.67 1.85 17.97
C ILE A 5 -0.46 1.22 17.27
N TYR A 6 -0.63 0.00 16.77
CA TYR A 6 0.37 -0.75 16.02
C TYR A 6 0.08 -0.61 14.53
N LEU A 7 1.00 0.00 13.81
CA LEU A 7 0.93 0.19 12.36
C LEU A 7 1.59 -1.02 11.70
N ILE A 8 0.83 -1.81 10.95
CA ILE A 8 1.33 -3.00 10.27
C ILE A 8 1.47 -2.67 8.80
N PHE A 9 2.71 -2.73 8.29
CA PHE A 9 3.03 -2.37 6.92
C PHE A 9 3.36 -3.60 6.10
N ASP A 10 2.69 -3.72 4.95
CA ASP A 10 2.92 -4.69 3.92
C ASP A 10 3.44 -3.99 2.66
N TYR A 11 4.50 -4.51 2.07
CA TYR A 11 5.08 -4.00 0.83
C TYR A 11 4.76 -4.95 -0.31
N GLY A 12 3.87 -4.52 -1.20
CA GLY A 12 3.39 -5.35 -2.30
C GLY A 12 4.51 -5.90 -3.18
N HIS A 13 4.36 -7.13 -3.59
CA HIS A 13 5.26 -7.85 -4.49
C HIS A 13 6.70 -8.04 -4.00
N GLY A 14 7.44 -8.90 -4.67
CA GLY A 14 8.87 -9.12 -4.51
C GLY A 14 9.59 -9.00 -5.87
N ASN A 15 10.92 -8.98 -5.84
CA ASN A 15 11.77 -8.90 -7.04
C ASN A 15 11.59 -10.08 -8.00
N ASN A 16 11.03 -11.16 -7.51
CA ASN A 16 10.71 -12.39 -8.24
C ASN A 16 9.21 -12.57 -8.54
N CYS A 17 8.42 -11.49 -8.41
CA CYS A 17 7.04 -11.43 -8.88
C CYS A 17 7.02 -10.97 -10.35
N PRO A 18 6.55 -11.81 -11.32
CA PRO A 18 6.59 -11.45 -12.73
C PRO A 18 5.66 -10.29 -13.09
N GLY A 19 6.04 -9.48 -14.08
CA GLY A 19 5.19 -8.50 -14.74
C GLY A 19 4.90 -7.22 -13.94
N LYS A 20 5.51 -7.01 -12.78
CA LYS A 20 5.27 -5.85 -11.92
C LYS A 20 6.29 -4.74 -12.17
N CYS A 21 6.26 -4.18 -13.39
CA CYS A 21 7.18 -3.16 -13.85
C CYS A 21 6.57 -2.31 -14.99
N ALA A 22 7.12 -1.11 -15.18
CA ALA A 22 6.76 -0.27 -16.32
C ALA A 22 7.06 -0.98 -17.66
N PRO A 23 6.37 -0.61 -18.76
CA PRO A 23 6.59 -1.21 -20.08
C PRO A 23 8.05 -1.17 -20.56
N ASP A 24 8.77 -0.11 -20.27
CA ASP A 24 10.19 0.10 -20.59
C ASP A 24 11.17 -0.51 -19.58
N LYS A 25 10.68 -1.21 -18.55
CA LYS A 25 11.45 -1.80 -17.45
C LYS A 25 12.22 -0.79 -16.58
N SER A 26 11.99 0.51 -16.74
CA SER A 26 12.67 1.55 -15.95
C SER A 26 12.18 1.69 -14.51
N PHE A 27 11.10 1.02 -14.18
CA PHE A 27 10.46 1.03 -12.86
C PHE A 27 10.01 -0.37 -12.46
N HIS A 28 10.23 -0.73 -11.20
CA HIS A 28 9.77 -1.98 -10.61
C HIS A 28 8.92 -1.69 -9.39
N GLU A 29 7.67 -2.16 -9.39
CA GLU A 29 6.69 -1.90 -8.36
C GLU A 29 7.18 -2.32 -6.96
N TRP A 30 7.74 -3.53 -6.83
CA TRP A 30 8.25 -4.06 -5.56
C TRP A 30 9.30 -3.15 -4.91
N LYS A 31 10.20 -2.58 -5.71
CA LYS A 31 11.28 -1.71 -5.24
C LYS A 31 10.71 -0.38 -4.72
N PHE A 32 9.80 0.19 -5.49
CA PHE A 32 9.11 1.42 -5.12
C PHE A 32 8.27 1.24 -3.84
N ASN A 33 7.50 0.15 -3.73
CA ASN A 33 6.66 -0.11 -2.56
C ASN A 33 7.48 -0.17 -1.27
N ARG A 34 8.67 -0.78 -1.32
CA ARG A 34 9.61 -0.81 -0.18
C ARG A 34 10.21 0.55 0.09
N GLU A 35 10.70 1.24 -0.92
CA GLU A 35 11.29 2.57 -0.78
C GLU A 35 10.31 3.53 -0.08
N ILE A 36 9.08 3.61 -0.57
CA ILE A 36 8.05 4.48 0.00
C ILE A 36 7.63 3.98 1.40
N GLY A 37 7.26 2.71 1.52
CA GLY A 37 6.74 2.18 2.79
C GLY A 37 7.76 2.23 3.92
N MET A 38 9.04 1.94 3.66
CA MET A 38 10.11 2.03 4.67
C MET A 38 10.39 3.48 5.08
N GLU A 39 10.32 4.45 4.16
CA GLU A 39 10.46 5.87 4.50
C GLU A 39 9.26 6.37 5.33
N VAL A 40 8.04 5.96 4.98
CA VAL A 40 6.84 6.22 5.80
C VAL A 40 7.00 5.61 7.20
N ALA A 41 7.47 4.36 7.29
CA ALA A 41 7.72 3.69 8.56
C ALA A 41 8.76 4.43 9.41
N ARG A 42 9.87 4.87 8.80
CA ARG A 42 10.92 5.66 9.46
C ARG A 42 10.36 6.96 10.06
N ARG A 43 9.57 7.71 9.27
CA ARG A 43 8.96 8.98 9.74
C ARG A 43 7.95 8.75 10.86
N LEU A 44 7.09 7.76 10.74
CA LEU A 44 6.11 7.46 11.79
C LEU A 44 6.78 6.98 13.08
N ARG A 45 7.87 6.21 13.00
CA ARG A 45 8.69 5.87 14.19
C ARG A 45 9.31 7.12 14.83
N ALA A 46 9.78 8.08 14.04
CA ALA A 46 10.27 9.36 14.54
C ALA A 46 9.17 10.20 15.22
N HIS A 47 7.91 10.02 14.82
CA HIS A 47 6.74 10.58 15.52
C HIS A 47 6.28 9.77 16.74
N GLY A 48 6.99 8.73 17.14
CA GLY A 48 6.68 7.91 18.31
C GLY A 48 5.70 6.77 18.08
N TYR A 49 5.31 6.48 16.83
CA TYR A 49 4.42 5.35 16.52
C TYR A 49 5.19 4.03 16.42
N THR A 50 4.55 2.94 16.83
CA THR A 50 5.08 1.58 16.66
C THR A 50 4.71 1.05 15.29
N VAL A 51 5.72 0.83 14.42
CA VAL A 51 5.53 0.27 13.08
C VAL A 51 6.14 -1.12 13.00
N ILE A 52 5.36 -2.09 12.54
CA ILE A 52 5.75 -3.48 12.31
C ILE A 52 5.70 -3.75 10.81
N GLU A 53 6.84 -4.04 10.21
CA GLU A 53 6.98 -4.39 8.80
C GLU A 53 6.93 -5.91 8.68
N ILE A 54 5.92 -6.46 7.99
CA ILE A 54 5.73 -7.92 7.97
C ILE A 54 6.71 -8.65 7.05
N TRP A 55 7.20 -8.00 6.00
CA TRP A 55 8.17 -8.58 5.08
C TRP A 55 9.08 -7.52 4.44
N PRO A 56 10.13 -7.07 5.13
CA PRO A 56 11.04 -6.04 4.61
C PRO A 56 12.09 -6.58 3.61
N HIS A 57 11.94 -7.81 3.12
CA HIS A 57 12.85 -8.46 2.18
C HIS A 57 12.47 -8.21 0.73
N ASP A 58 13.44 -8.30 -0.18
CA ASP A 58 13.23 -7.97 -1.61
C ASP A 58 12.43 -9.02 -2.38
N HIS A 59 12.49 -10.29 -1.98
CA HIS A 59 11.76 -11.40 -2.62
C HIS A 59 10.42 -11.66 -1.96
N GLU A 60 9.54 -12.41 -2.63
CA GLU A 60 8.26 -12.82 -2.06
C GLU A 60 8.45 -13.76 -0.85
N PRO A 61 7.58 -13.68 0.18
CA PRO A 61 7.58 -14.65 1.28
C PRO A 61 7.40 -16.08 0.76
N LEU A 62 8.04 -17.04 1.41
CA LEU A 62 7.97 -18.46 1.08
C LEU A 62 8.50 -18.82 -0.32
N SER A 63 9.24 -17.93 -0.97
CA SER A 63 9.86 -18.16 -2.27
C SER A 63 11.38 -18.34 -2.14
N THR A 64 11.99 -18.83 -3.21
CA THR A 64 13.46 -18.90 -3.34
C THR A 64 13.97 -17.58 -3.91
N PRO A 65 14.87 -16.83 -3.23
CA PRO A 65 15.46 -15.61 -3.77
C PRO A 65 16.11 -15.89 -5.15
N GLY A 66 15.87 -14.97 -6.10
CA GLY A 66 16.42 -15.07 -7.47
C GLY A 66 15.67 -16.01 -8.39
N VAL A 67 14.66 -16.75 -7.92
CA VAL A 67 13.80 -17.62 -8.73
C VAL A 67 12.44 -16.99 -8.92
N MET A 68 12.01 -16.83 -10.17
CA MET A 68 10.69 -16.27 -10.49
C MET A 68 9.56 -17.13 -9.93
N CYS A 69 8.61 -16.49 -9.25
CA CYS A 69 7.48 -17.18 -8.63
C CYS A 69 6.48 -17.71 -9.65
N SER A 70 6.03 -18.94 -9.45
CA SER A 70 4.81 -19.46 -10.06
C SER A 70 3.57 -18.83 -9.43
N LYS A 71 2.43 -18.94 -10.11
CA LYS A 71 1.13 -18.46 -9.58
C LYS A 71 0.80 -19.09 -8.22
N THR A 72 1.14 -20.37 -8.02
CA THR A 72 0.93 -21.06 -6.74
C THR A 72 1.76 -20.45 -5.62
N GLN A 73 3.03 -20.12 -5.89
CA GLN A 73 3.91 -19.47 -4.93
C GLN A 73 3.45 -18.05 -4.60
N LEU A 74 3.00 -17.27 -5.59
CA LEU A 74 2.41 -15.93 -5.35
C LEU A 74 1.16 -16.01 -4.47
N ASN A 75 0.29 -16.98 -4.70
CA ASN A 75 -0.89 -17.21 -3.85
C ASN A 75 -0.50 -17.63 -2.42
N ALA A 76 0.52 -18.47 -2.27
CA ALA A 76 1.04 -18.86 -0.96
C ALA A 76 1.65 -17.66 -0.22
N ALA A 77 2.43 -16.83 -0.91
CA ALA A 77 3.02 -15.61 -0.37
C ALA A 77 1.93 -14.62 0.10
N LEU A 78 0.89 -14.38 -0.72
CA LEU A 78 -0.24 -13.54 -0.37
C LEU A 78 -1.00 -14.08 0.85
N ASN A 79 -1.21 -15.40 0.90
CA ASN A 79 -1.86 -16.04 2.04
C ASN A 79 -1.02 -15.93 3.33
N TRP A 80 0.29 -16.00 3.21
CA TRP A 80 1.20 -15.79 4.32
C TRP A 80 1.11 -14.35 4.84
N ARG A 81 1.11 -13.33 3.98
CA ARG A 81 1.07 -11.90 4.34
C ARG A 81 -0.12 -11.57 5.25
N TRP A 82 -1.35 -11.83 4.82
CA TRP A 82 -2.52 -11.50 5.65
C TRP A 82 -2.60 -12.34 6.93
N LYS A 83 -2.06 -13.58 6.94
CA LYS A 83 -1.96 -14.39 8.16
C LYS A 83 -0.99 -13.79 9.17
N GLU A 84 0.15 -13.24 8.72
CA GLU A 84 1.09 -12.54 9.61
C GLU A 84 0.44 -11.27 10.21
N VAL A 85 -0.29 -10.48 9.42
CA VAL A 85 -1.08 -9.37 9.97
C VAL A 85 -2.01 -9.86 11.09
N ASN A 86 -2.72 -10.97 10.87
CA ASN A 86 -3.66 -11.50 11.86
C ASN A 86 -2.98 -12.06 13.11
N LYS A 87 -1.77 -12.63 13.01
CA LYS A 87 -0.96 -13.02 14.19
C LYS A 87 -0.58 -11.78 15.03
N ILE A 88 -0.20 -10.69 14.37
CA ILE A 88 0.09 -9.43 15.05
C ILE A 88 -1.16 -8.89 15.74
N CYS A 89 -2.31 -8.92 15.04
CA CYS A 89 -3.60 -8.50 15.61
C CYS A 89 -3.99 -9.35 16.84
N ALA A 90 -3.76 -10.66 16.79
CA ALA A 90 -4.02 -11.54 17.94
C ALA A 90 -3.12 -11.22 19.13
N LYS A 91 -1.85 -10.85 18.88
CA LYS A 91 -0.88 -10.52 19.93
C LYS A 91 -1.17 -9.17 20.61
N TYR A 92 -1.52 -8.15 19.83
CA TYR A 92 -1.64 -6.77 20.35
C TYR A 92 -3.09 -6.26 20.47
N GLY A 93 -4.05 -7.07 20.03
CA GLY A 93 -5.47 -6.74 19.99
C GLY A 93 -5.87 -6.04 18.69
N THR A 94 -6.88 -6.59 18.02
CA THR A 94 -7.38 -6.11 16.72
C THR A 94 -7.73 -4.62 16.70
N LYS A 95 -8.30 -4.10 17.80
CA LYS A 95 -8.68 -2.68 17.95
C LYS A 95 -7.47 -1.73 18.09
N ASN A 96 -6.29 -2.29 18.31
CA ASN A 96 -5.05 -1.52 18.47
C ASN A 96 -4.17 -1.60 17.20
N CYS A 97 -4.62 -2.24 16.14
CA CYS A 97 -3.87 -2.45 14.92
C CYS A 97 -4.54 -1.77 13.74
N ILE A 98 -3.74 -1.29 12.79
CA ILE A 98 -4.17 -0.94 11.43
C ILE A 98 -3.16 -1.51 10.44
N CYS A 99 -3.62 -1.88 9.24
CA CYS A 99 -2.78 -2.40 8.17
C CYS A 99 -2.78 -1.46 6.97
N VAL A 100 -1.60 -1.16 6.44
CA VAL A 100 -1.41 -0.43 5.17
C VAL A 100 -0.56 -1.28 4.25
N SER A 101 -1.11 -1.63 3.08
CA SER A 101 -0.41 -2.34 2.01
C SER A 101 -0.04 -1.36 0.91
N PHE A 102 1.26 -1.21 0.65
CA PHE A 102 1.80 -0.23 -0.30
C PHE A 102 1.97 -0.86 -1.68
N HIS A 103 1.39 -0.22 -2.70
CA HIS A 103 1.45 -0.61 -4.10
C HIS A 103 1.59 0.60 -5.03
N ALA A 104 1.94 0.34 -6.29
CA ALA A 104 1.77 1.24 -7.42
C ALA A 104 0.96 0.53 -8.51
N ASN A 105 0.04 1.25 -9.13
CA ASN A 105 -0.99 0.72 -10.01
C ASN A 105 -0.49 0.45 -11.44
N ALA A 106 -1.26 -0.36 -12.16
CA ALA A 106 -1.21 -0.49 -13.62
C ALA A 106 -2.64 -0.51 -14.17
N ALA A 107 -2.87 0.20 -15.27
CA ALA A 107 -4.15 0.21 -15.96
C ALA A 107 -4.37 -1.06 -16.79
N GLY A 108 -3.30 -1.69 -17.26
CA GLY A 108 -3.33 -2.90 -18.08
C GLY A 108 -2.40 -4.01 -17.57
N GLY A 109 -2.61 -5.22 -18.11
CA GLY A 109 -1.74 -6.38 -17.91
C GLY A 109 -0.97 -6.79 -19.17
N ASP A 110 -1.01 -5.95 -20.20
CA ASP A 110 -0.50 -6.23 -21.56
C ASP A 110 0.94 -5.71 -21.78
N GLY A 111 1.53 -5.04 -20.79
CA GLY A 111 2.87 -4.47 -20.87
C GLY A 111 2.97 -3.24 -21.79
N GLN A 112 1.85 -2.60 -22.09
CA GLN A 112 1.77 -1.38 -22.90
C GLN A 112 1.60 -0.14 -22.04
N TRP A 113 1.81 1.05 -22.66
CA TRP A 113 1.53 2.33 -22.04
C TRP A 113 0.02 2.64 -22.08
N HIS A 114 -0.48 3.19 -20.98
CA HIS A 114 -1.87 3.62 -20.79
C HIS A 114 -1.94 5.08 -20.33
N ASN A 115 -3.15 5.64 -20.33
CA ASN A 115 -3.37 7.06 -19.98
C ASN A 115 -3.98 7.26 -18.58
N ALA A 116 -4.36 6.19 -17.89
CA ALA A 116 -4.92 6.32 -16.54
C ALA A 116 -3.91 6.94 -15.57
N THR A 117 -4.37 7.87 -14.74
CA THR A 117 -3.53 8.56 -13.77
C THR A 117 -4.18 8.61 -12.38
N GLY A 118 -3.39 8.80 -11.35
CA GLY A 118 -3.86 9.17 -10.02
C GLY A 118 -3.74 8.12 -8.95
N PHE A 119 -3.80 8.61 -7.73
CA PHE A 119 -3.71 7.84 -6.49
C PHE A 119 -5.06 7.21 -6.12
N CYS A 120 -5.04 5.97 -5.63
CA CYS A 120 -6.22 5.29 -5.12
C CYS A 120 -5.96 4.70 -3.74
N SER A 121 -6.93 4.85 -2.82
CA SER A 121 -6.97 4.12 -1.56
C SER A 121 -8.05 3.04 -1.65
N MET A 122 -7.64 1.79 -1.73
CA MET A 122 -8.54 0.64 -1.91
C MET A 122 -8.87 -0.02 -0.58
N VAL A 123 -10.10 -0.48 -0.45
CA VAL A 123 -10.61 -1.20 0.72
C VAL A 123 -11.30 -2.49 0.29
N GLY A 124 -11.45 -3.44 1.21
CA GLY A 124 -12.17 -4.69 0.94
C GLY A 124 -13.65 -4.44 0.61
N MET A 125 -14.29 -5.41 -0.06
CA MET A 125 -15.71 -5.33 -0.45
C MET A 125 -16.66 -5.15 0.73
N LYS A 126 -16.29 -5.70 1.91
CA LYS A 126 -17.04 -5.58 3.16
C LYS A 126 -16.27 -4.77 4.21
N ALA A 127 -15.54 -3.75 3.75
CA ALA A 127 -14.68 -2.94 4.60
C ALA A 127 -15.46 -2.27 5.74
N SER A 128 -14.87 -2.29 6.94
CA SER A 128 -15.39 -1.60 8.11
C SER A 128 -15.39 -0.07 7.91
N ALA A 129 -16.18 0.64 8.71
CA ALA A 129 -16.16 2.10 8.73
C ALA A 129 -14.75 2.65 9.01
N ASN A 130 -13.98 1.97 9.88
CA ASN A 130 -12.60 2.35 10.19
C ASN A 130 -11.65 2.15 9.01
N SER A 131 -11.79 1.06 8.22
CA SER A 131 -11.01 0.88 7.00
C SER A 131 -11.30 1.98 5.98
N LYS A 132 -12.58 2.30 5.76
CA LYS A 132 -13.00 3.39 4.86
C LYS A 132 -12.48 4.74 5.32
N ARG A 133 -12.51 5.03 6.63
CA ARG A 133 -11.98 6.27 7.19
C ARG A 133 -10.46 6.36 7.03
N LEU A 134 -9.72 5.26 7.25
CA LEU A 134 -8.27 5.20 7.03
C LEU A 134 -7.94 5.49 5.56
N ALA A 135 -8.64 4.83 4.63
CA ALA A 135 -8.47 5.03 3.20
C ALA A 135 -8.75 6.49 2.80
N LYS A 136 -9.86 7.06 3.31
CA LYS A 136 -10.21 8.46 3.07
C LYS A 136 -9.14 9.43 3.58
N CYS A 137 -8.63 9.24 4.80
CA CYS A 137 -7.60 10.11 5.35
C CYS A 137 -6.34 10.12 4.48
N ILE A 138 -5.89 8.96 4.00
CA ILE A 138 -4.70 8.87 3.13
C ILE A 138 -4.99 9.49 1.76
N TYR A 139 -6.15 9.20 1.16
CA TYR A 139 -6.53 9.77 -0.13
C TYR A 139 -6.64 11.30 -0.09
N ASP A 140 -7.28 11.85 0.93
CA ASP A 140 -7.45 13.30 1.06
C ASP A 140 -6.09 14.03 1.12
N GLU A 141 -5.12 13.43 1.80
CA GLU A 141 -3.77 13.97 1.85
C GLU A 141 -3.02 13.82 0.51
N ALA A 142 -3.27 12.74 -0.25
CA ALA A 142 -2.75 12.59 -1.59
C ALA A 142 -3.36 13.63 -2.56
N ALA A 143 -4.68 13.85 -2.48
CA ALA A 143 -5.39 14.85 -3.30
C ALA A 143 -4.89 16.27 -3.03
N LYS A 144 -4.70 16.66 -1.76
CA LYS A 144 -4.12 17.97 -1.39
C LYS A 144 -2.73 18.20 -2.01
N ARG A 145 -2.01 17.13 -2.34
CA ARG A 145 -0.68 17.16 -2.95
C ARG A 145 -0.70 17.00 -4.47
N GLY A 146 -1.90 17.10 -5.08
CA GLY A 146 -2.07 17.01 -6.53
C GLY A 146 -1.80 15.61 -7.10
N LEU A 147 -2.06 14.55 -6.30
CA LEU A 147 -1.87 13.16 -6.74
C LEU A 147 -3.19 12.48 -7.17
N GLN A 148 -4.31 13.19 -7.23
CA GLN A 148 -5.63 12.61 -7.54
C GLN A 148 -5.75 12.08 -8.98
N GLY A 149 -5.00 12.66 -9.94
CA GLY A 149 -5.11 12.29 -11.36
C GLY A 149 -6.47 12.60 -11.96
N ASP A 150 -6.84 11.82 -12.98
CA ASP A 150 -8.07 11.98 -13.78
C ASP A 150 -9.20 11.01 -13.40
N ARG A 151 -9.01 10.21 -12.37
CA ARG A 151 -9.98 9.18 -11.96
C ARG A 151 -11.20 9.78 -11.28
N SER A 152 -12.37 9.21 -11.61
CA SER A 152 -13.58 9.46 -10.83
C SER A 152 -13.41 8.99 -9.39
N VAL A 153 -13.61 9.91 -8.44
CA VAL A 153 -13.45 9.63 -7.02
C VAL A 153 -14.76 9.11 -6.44
N PRO A 154 -14.82 7.89 -5.90
CA PRO A 154 -16.04 7.36 -5.30
C PRO A 154 -16.47 8.16 -4.07
N PRO A 155 -17.76 8.14 -3.72
CA PRO A 155 -18.21 8.65 -2.43
C PRO A 155 -17.44 8.01 -1.28
N GLY A 156 -16.96 8.84 -0.33
CA GLY A 156 -16.13 8.38 0.79
C GLY A 156 -14.64 8.22 0.46
N HIS A 157 -14.22 8.59 -0.76
CA HIS A 157 -12.82 8.67 -1.19
C HIS A 157 -12.04 7.34 -1.01
N CYS A 158 -12.72 6.22 -1.25
CA CYS A 158 -12.11 4.89 -1.22
C CYS A 158 -12.74 3.99 -2.28
N TRP A 159 -11.94 3.08 -2.85
CA TRP A 159 -12.34 2.16 -3.91
C TRP A 159 -12.54 0.76 -3.33
N PRO A 160 -13.79 0.25 -3.24
CA PRO A 160 -14.04 -1.14 -2.83
C PRO A 160 -13.51 -2.11 -3.91
N GLN A 161 -12.68 -3.07 -3.48
CA GLN A 161 -12.08 -4.08 -4.34
C GLN A 161 -11.97 -5.41 -3.60
N SER A 162 -12.04 -6.53 -4.33
CA SER A 162 -11.77 -7.85 -3.76
C SER A 162 -10.25 -8.04 -3.61
N LEU A 163 -9.74 -7.74 -2.42
CA LEU A 163 -8.31 -7.73 -2.11
C LEU A 163 -8.05 -8.52 -0.84
N ALA A 164 -7.25 -9.59 -0.93
CA ALA A 164 -6.99 -10.47 0.21
C ALA A 164 -6.41 -9.73 1.43
N MET A 165 -5.53 -8.75 1.21
CA MET A 165 -4.95 -7.94 2.29
C MET A 165 -5.98 -7.06 3.01
N CYS A 166 -7.07 -6.69 2.34
CA CYS A 166 -8.15 -5.89 2.91
C CYS A 166 -9.33 -6.73 3.41
N ASP A 167 -9.65 -7.85 2.71
CA ASP A 167 -10.81 -8.68 3.01
C ASP A 167 -10.55 -9.72 4.12
N ARG A 168 -9.27 -10.14 4.31
CA ARG A 168 -8.90 -11.24 5.21
C ARG A 168 -8.14 -10.80 6.45
N THR A 169 -7.78 -9.53 6.57
CA THR A 169 -7.16 -8.99 7.78
C THR A 169 -8.20 -8.65 8.83
N ALA A 170 -7.87 -8.90 10.10
CA ALA A 170 -8.78 -8.71 11.22
C ALA A 170 -8.89 -7.24 11.68
N CYS A 171 -7.90 -6.40 11.38
CA CYS A 171 -7.89 -4.98 11.74
C CYS A 171 -8.35 -4.10 10.56
N PRO A 172 -8.61 -2.79 10.79
CA PRO A 172 -8.79 -1.85 9.69
C PRO A 172 -7.63 -1.91 8.72
N ALA A 173 -7.93 -2.10 7.42
CA ALA A 173 -6.93 -2.28 6.39
C ALA A 173 -7.23 -1.44 5.15
N VAL A 174 -6.18 -0.92 4.53
CA VAL A 174 -6.18 -0.22 3.26
C VAL A 174 -5.04 -0.72 2.39
N LEU A 175 -5.26 -0.80 1.08
CA LEU A 175 -4.22 -0.95 0.08
C LEU A 175 -4.16 0.34 -0.73
N THR A 176 -2.99 0.97 -0.78
CA THR A 176 -2.78 2.20 -1.54
C THR A 176 -2.12 1.89 -2.86
N GLU A 177 -2.68 2.40 -3.94
CA GLU A 177 -2.12 2.37 -5.28
C GLU A 177 -1.58 3.77 -5.59
N SER A 178 -0.27 3.91 -5.46
CA SER A 178 0.42 5.20 -5.62
C SER A 178 0.70 5.46 -7.08
N LEU A 179 -0.30 5.98 -7.82
CA LEU A 179 -0.19 6.32 -9.25
C LEU A 179 0.02 5.09 -10.17
N PHE A 180 0.08 5.33 -11.48
CA PHE A 180 0.17 4.26 -12.49
C PHE A 180 1.56 4.18 -13.10
N TYR A 181 2.27 3.05 -12.92
CA TYR A 181 3.61 2.88 -13.49
C TYR A 181 3.61 2.59 -15.00
N ASP A 182 2.45 2.31 -15.59
CA ASP A 182 2.24 2.17 -17.03
C ASP A 182 1.64 3.43 -17.68
N SER A 183 1.59 4.55 -16.94
CA SER A 183 1.31 5.89 -17.44
C SER A 183 2.59 6.71 -17.46
N LYS A 184 2.93 7.34 -18.59
CA LYS A 184 4.16 8.14 -18.71
C LYS A 184 4.18 9.33 -17.77
N ASP A 185 3.03 10.00 -17.59
CA ASP A 185 2.90 11.16 -16.72
C ASP A 185 3.06 10.76 -15.24
N ASP A 186 2.34 9.73 -14.81
CA ASP A 186 2.45 9.22 -13.44
C ASP A 186 3.82 8.60 -13.16
N LEU A 187 4.42 7.89 -14.12
CA LEU A 187 5.75 7.32 -13.98
C LEU A 187 6.82 8.41 -13.75
N ALA A 188 6.69 9.57 -14.43
CA ALA A 188 7.58 10.70 -14.19
C ALA A 188 7.52 11.16 -12.73
N ILE A 189 6.31 11.23 -12.15
CA ILE A 189 6.10 11.56 -10.72
C ILE A 189 6.68 10.48 -9.82
N LEU A 190 6.38 9.19 -10.09
CA LEU A 190 6.87 8.05 -9.30
C LEU A 190 8.40 7.98 -9.23
N LYS A 191 9.09 8.43 -10.27
CA LYS A 191 10.56 8.42 -10.35
C LYS A 191 11.21 9.69 -9.77
N SER A 192 10.47 10.78 -9.67
CA SER A 192 11.03 12.06 -9.18
C SER A 192 11.15 12.08 -7.65
N PRO A 193 12.20 12.72 -7.10
CA PRO A 193 12.32 12.92 -5.66
C PRO A 193 11.11 13.65 -5.05
N GLU A 194 10.62 14.70 -5.73
CA GLU A 194 9.48 15.50 -5.30
C GLU A 194 8.18 14.72 -5.31
N GLY A 195 7.98 13.86 -6.32
CA GLY A 195 6.81 12.99 -6.41
C GLY A 195 6.80 11.95 -5.28
N LYS A 196 7.93 11.31 -5.03
CA LYS A 196 8.09 10.36 -3.91
C LYS A 196 7.85 11.05 -2.56
N GLU A 197 8.38 12.27 -2.37
CA GLU A 197 8.17 13.05 -1.16
C GLU A 197 6.68 13.33 -0.93
N ARG A 198 5.94 13.76 -1.96
CA ARG A 198 4.49 13.98 -1.87
C ARG A 198 3.74 12.71 -1.49
N ILE A 199 4.12 11.56 -2.06
CA ILE A 199 3.51 10.25 -1.75
C ILE A 199 3.80 9.84 -0.30
N VAL A 200 5.04 9.98 0.16
CA VAL A 200 5.41 9.70 1.56
C VAL A 200 4.64 10.58 2.53
N GLN A 201 4.58 11.89 2.29
CA GLN A 201 3.83 12.83 3.12
C GLN A 201 2.33 12.50 3.16
N ALA A 202 1.73 12.13 2.03
CA ALA A 202 0.32 11.73 1.98
C ALA A 202 0.03 10.55 2.90
N HIS A 203 0.88 9.54 2.91
CA HIS A 203 0.73 8.40 3.81
C HIS A 203 0.96 8.76 5.27
N VAL A 204 2.05 9.48 5.58
CA VAL A 204 2.38 9.87 6.97
C VAL A 204 1.25 10.70 7.57
N GLU A 205 0.86 11.79 6.91
CA GLU A 205 -0.17 12.69 7.44
C GLU A 205 -1.56 12.05 7.44
N GLY A 206 -1.89 11.26 6.40
CA GLY A 206 -3.15 10.52 6.35
C GLY A 206 -3.30 9.52 7.49
N ILE A 207 -2.25 8.75 7.82
CA ILE A 207 -2.22 7.82 8.95
C ILE A 207 -2.32 8.58 10.27
N VAL A 208 -1.54 9.65 10.43
CA VAL A 208 -1.58 10.48 11.65
C VAL A 208 -2.97 11.10 11.86
N ASN A 209 -3.58 11.64 10.81
CA ASN A 209 -4.93 12.21 10.87
C ASN A 209 -5.97 11.15 11.24
N TYR A 210 -5.87 9.94 10.69
CA TYR A 210 -6.72 8.83 11.08
C TYR A 210 -6.60 8.52 12.58
N ILE A 211 -5.39 8.44 13.13
CA ILE A 211 -5.15 8.08 14.53
C ILE A 211 -5.68 9.18 15.47
N LYS A 212 -5.45 10.45 15.14
CA LYS A 212 -5.89 11.60 15.95
C LYS A 212 -7.41 11.74 16.05
N THR A 213 -8.14 11.21 15.06
CA THR A 213 -9.61 11.27 14.99
C THR A 213 -10.30 9.95 15.40
N SER A 214 -9.56 8.99 15.97
CA SER A 214 -10.03 7.66 16.36
C SER A 214 -10.49 7.59 17.80
#